data_234260f3e581e5930cf4a9410bf45a26
#
_entry.id   234260f3e581e5930cf4a9410bf45a26
#
_cell.length_a   1.000
_cell.length_b   1.000
_cell.length_c   1.000
_cell.angle_alpha   90.00
_cell.angle_beta   90.00
_cell.angle_gamma   90.00
#
_symmetry.space_group_name_H-M   'P 1'
#
loop_
_entity.id
_entity.type
_entity.pdbx_description
1 polymer ?
#
loop_
_entity_poly.entity_id
_entity_poly.type
_entity_poly.pdbx_seq_one_letter_code
_entity_poly.pdbx_strand_id
1 'polypeptide(L)'
;MLHFPISTSVVRMISGEGAVLLVDPALDARSPLIVRIAEHGFTVYLASTLSDARQIVDTQNIAFAMTEMIIADGCASDVIEIVLAGNPLCRVIVHSRFCNISNAVALVKAGASDVLPKPADTDFLVAILLGRSLATEEIGEIVGDPMQLRVDYIHQIYDSCNRSCTKAAQKLSMDRRTLYRLLKRTAQVGAGSPSGTGF
;
A
#
# COMPACT_ATOMS: atom_id res chain seq x y z
N MET A 1 -32.42 -16.10 -12.42
CA MET A 1 -31.95 -14.70 -12.45
C MET A 1 -31.47 -14.38 -11.04
N LEU A 2 -30.21 -14.75 -10.72
CA LEU A 2 -29.62 -14.61 -9.40
C LEU A 2 -28.88 -13.27 -9.35
N HIS A 3 -29.42 -12.37 -8.57
CA HIS A 3 -28.87 -11.05 -8.33
C HIS A 3 -27.81 -11.20 -7.20
N PHE A 4 -26.52 -11.27 -7.56
CA PHE A 4 -25.44 -11.16 -6.59
C PHE A 4 -25.23 -9.69 -6.29
N PRO A 5 -25.23 -9.26 -5.03
CA PRO A 5 -24.85 -7.90 -4.68
C PRO A 5 -23.33 -7.79 -4.89
N ILE A 6 -22.93 -7.06 -5.92
CA ILE A 6 -21.53 -6.72 -6.18
C ILE A 6 -21.12 -5.71 -5.12
N SER A 7 -20.35 -6.17 -4.12
CA SER A 7 -19.73 -5.31 -3.11
C SER A 7 -18.50 -4.56 -3.67
N THR A 8 -18.42 -4.40 -4.96
CA THR A 8 -17.32 -3.68 -5.62
C THR A 8 -17.72 -2.22 -5.72
N SER A 9 -17.12 -1.36 -4.91
CA SER A 9 -17.31 0.09 -5.01
C SER A 9 -16.63 0.61 -6.26
N VAL A 10 -17.36 0.60 -7.38
CA VAL A 10 -16.91 1.21 -8.64
C VAL A 10 -17.13 2.71 -8.55
N VAL A 11 -16.08 3.47 -8.28
CA VAL A 11 -16.11 4.92 -8.42
C VAL A 11 -15.84 5.27 -9.87
N ARG A 12 -16.91 5.31 -10.70
CA ARG A 12 -16.80 5.71 -12.10
C ARG A 12 -16.82 7.23 -12.19
N MET A 13 -15.67 7.83 -12.39
CA MET A 13 -15.55 9.25 -12.77
C MET A 13 -15.01 9.33 -14.20
N ILE A 14 -15.87 9.84 -15.05
CA ILE A 14 -15.71 10.43 -16.41
C ILE A 14 -14.54 9.92 -17.28
N SER A 15 -14.88 9.44 -18.46
CA SER A 15 -14.08 9.01 -19.61
C SER A 15 -12.69 9.68 -19.74
N GLY A 16 -11.67 8.99 -19.30
CA GLY A 16 -10.26 9.31 -19.50
C GLY A 16 -9.49 8.14 -20.13
N GLU A 17 -8.27 8.35 -20.48
CA GLU A 17 -7.42 7.51 -21.32
C GLU A 17 -7.02 6.13 -20.75
N GLY A 18 -7.61 5.67 -19.62
CA GLY A 18 -7.31 4.35 -19.05
C GLY A 18 -7.99 4.07 -17.72
N ALA A 19 -7.89 2.83 -17.29
CA ALA A 19 -8.40 2.34 -16.01
C ALA A 19 -7.26 2.10 -15.03
N VAL A 20 -7.49 2.50 -13.78
CA VAL A 20 -6.61 2.28 -12.63
C VAL A 20 -7.29 1.32 -11.66
N LEU A 21 -6.60 0.26 -11.26
CA LEU A 21 -7.05 -0.67 -10.22
C LEU A 21 -6.30 -0.41 -8.92
N LEU A 22 -7.02 -0.18 -7.84
CA LEU A 22 -6.47 -0.05 -6.50
C LEU A 22 -6.95 -1.23 -5.64
N VAL A 23 -6.01 -2.06 -5.18
CA VAL A 23 -6.29 -3.24 -4.35
C VAL A 23 -5.75 -2.99 -2.94
N ASP A 24 -6.58 -2.38 -2.10
CA ASP A 24 -6.22 -2.05 -0.72
C ASP A 24 -7.48 -1.96 0.16
N PRO A 25 -7.64 -2.87 1.14
CA PRO A 25 -8.80 -2.86 2.04
C PRO A 25 -8.94 -1.59 2.89
N ALA A 26 -7.89 -0.78 3.01
CA ALA A 26 -7.90 0.46 3.78
C ALA A 26 -8.37 1.67 2.96
N LEU A 27 -8.49 1.56 1.63
CA LEU A 27 -8.97 2.64 0.79
C LEU A 27 -10.50 2.63 0.68
N ASP A 28 -11.08 3.80 0.72
CA ASP A 28 -12.49 4.05 0.41
C ASP A 28 -12.63 5.08 -0.73
N ALA A 29 -13.84 5.23 -1.24
CA ALA A 29 -14.15 6.11 -2.36
C ALA A 29 -13.85 7.61 -2.09
N ARG A 30 -13.62 7.99 -0.84
CA ARG A 30 -13.30 9.36 -0.41
C ARG A 30 -11.81 9.59 -0.22
N SER A 31 -11.00 8.56 -0.44
CA SER A 31 -9.55 8.67 -0.29
C SER A 31 -9.01 9.78 -1.21
N PRO A 32 -8.15 10.68 -0.70
CA PRO A 32 -7.50 11.73 -1.50
C PRO A 32 -6.80 11.18 -2.73
N LEU A 33 -6.21 9.98 -2.63
CA LEU A 33 -5.55 9.31 -3.74
C LEU A 33 -6.51 9.04 -4.91
N ILE A 34 -7.73 8.57 -4.62
CA ILE A 34 -8.74 8.28 -5.65
C ILE A 34 -9.19 9.55 -6.34
N VAL A 35 -9.47 10.60 -5.56
CA VAL A 35 -9.84 11.91 -6.08
C VAL A 35 -8.76 12.43 -7.01
N ARG A 36 -7.50 12.34 -6.59
CA ARG A 36 -6.36 12.83 -7.36
C ARG A 36 -6.14 12.06 -8.67
N ILE A 37 -6.28 10.74 -8.66
CA ILE A 37 -6.21 9.91 -9.88
C ILE A 37 -7.36 10.27 -10.84
N ALA A 38 -8.56 10.47 -10.32
CA ALA A 38 -9.72 10.85 -11.10
C ALA A 38 -9.58 12.25 -11.72
N GLU A 39 -8.98 13.22 -11.02
CA GLU A 39 -8.64 14.55 -11.55
C GLU A 39 -7.70 14.48 -12.76
N HIS A 40 -6.87 13.44 -12.85
CA HIS A 40 -6.06 13.16 -14.03
C HIS A 40 -6.81 12.47 -15.17
N GLY A 41 -8.13 12.27 -15.05
CA GLY A 41 -8.99 11.74 -16.11
C GLY A 41 -9.05 10.21 -16.14
N PHE A 42 -8.54 9.49 -15.15
CA PHE A 42 -8.58 8.03 -15.11
C PHE A 42 -9.85 7.51 -14.42
N THR A 43 -10.37 6.37 -14.91
CA THR A 43 -11.40 5.61 -14.21
C THR A 43 -10.76 4.75 -13.13
N VAL A 44 -11.21 4.90 -11.87
CA VAL A 44 -10.64 4.17 -10.73
C VAL A 44 -11.56 3.02 -10.31
N TYR A 45 -11.01 1.83 -10.22
CA TYR A 45 -11.64 0.63 -9.69
C TYR A 45 -11.02 0.28 -8.34
N LEU A 46 -11.86 -0.01 -7.34
CA LEU A 46 -11.44 -0.43 -6.01
C LEU A 46 -11.72 -1.90 -5.79
N ALA A 47 -10.76 -2.60 -5.24
CA ALA A 47 -10.89 -3.98 -4.77
C ALA A 47 -10.35 -4.09 -3.34
N SER A 48 -11.04 -4.83 -2.50
CA SER A 48 -10.57 -5.14 -1.14
C SER A 48 -9.99 -6.55 -1.03
N THR A 49 -10.21 -7.37 -2.06
CA THR A 49 -9.80 -8.78 -2.11
C THR A 49 -9.17 -9.12 -3.47
N LEU A 50 -8.43 -10.22 -3.52
CA LEU A 50 -7.92 -10.77 -4.79
C LEU A 50 -9.08 -11.20 -5.71
N SER A 51 -10.14 -11.76 -5.13
CA SER A 51 -11.34 -12.16 -5.88
C SER A 51 -12.00 -10.97 -6.58
N ASP A 52 -12.17 -9.83 -5.88
CA ASP A 52 -12.69 -8.60 -6.48
C ASP A 52 -11.77 -8.08 -7.59
N ALA A 53 -10.45 -8.07 -7.33
CA ALA A 53 -9.46 -7.64 -8.30
C ALA A 53 -9.53 -8.48 -9.58
N ARG A 54 -9.66 -9.80 -9.48
CA ARG A 54 -9.81 -10.72 -10.62
C ARG A 54 -11.04 -10.40 -11.44
N GLN A 55 -12.21 -10.20 -10.82
CA GLN A 55 -13.44 -9.84 -11.54
C GLN A 55 -13.29 -8.52 -12.32
N ILE A 56 -12.56 -7.55 -11.76
CA ILE A 56 -12.31 -6.28 -12.44
C ILE A 56 -11.37 -6.50 -13.64
N VAL A 57 -10.27 -7.22 -13.46
CA VAL A 57 -9.29 -7.50 -14.54
C VAL A 57 -9.92 -8.30 -15.69
N ASP A 58 -10.84 -9.23 -15.38
CA ASP A 58 -11.55 -10.02 -16.42
C ASP A 58 -12.48 -9.17 -17.29
N THR A 59 -12.90 -7.99 -16.81
CA THR A 59 -13.90 -7.15 -17.51
C THR A 59 -13.36 -5.79 -17.94
N GLN A 60 -12.21 -5.34 -17.40
CA GLN A 60 -11.65 -4.02 -17.64
C GLN A 60 -10.19 -4.13 -18.09
N ASN A 61 -9.81 -3.32 -19.08
CA ASN A 61 -8.40 -3.20 -19.46
C ASN A 61 -7.69 -2.24 -18.49
N ILE A 62 -6.95 -2.79 -17.54
CA ILE A 62 -6.25 -2.04 -16.50
C ILE A 62 -4.90 -1.57 -17.04
N ALA A 63 -4.71 -0.25 -17.12
CA ALA A 63 -3.44 0.37 -17.53
C ALA A 63 -2.46 0.56 -16.37
N PHE A 64 -2.99 0.83 -15.18
CA PHE A 64 -2.21 1.07 -13.97
C PHE A 64 -2.83 0.32 -12.79
N ALA A 65 -2.01 -0.27 -11.94
CA ALA A 65 -2.50 -0.92 -10.74
C ALA A 65 -1.64 -0.56 -9.52
N MET A 66 -2.28 -0.43 -8.35
CA MET A 66 -1.60 -0.32 -7.06
C MET A 66 -2.20 -1.34 -6.12
N THR A 67 -1.36 -2.06 -5.38
CA THR A 67 -1.80 -3.09 -4.42
C THR A 67 -1.13 -2.96 -3.07
N GLU A 68 -1.87 -3.30 -1.99
CA GLU A 68 -1.29 -3.62 -0.69
C GLU A 68 -0.56 -4.98 -0.78
N MET A 69 0.46 -5.17 0.07
CA MET A 69 1.26 -6.41 0.07
C MET A 69 0.47 -7.63 0.54
N ILE A 70 -0.39 -7.45 1.54
CA ILE A 70 -1.20 -8.51 2.16
C ILE A 70 -2.66 -8.11 2.10
N ILE A 71 -3.46 -8.91 1.44
CA ILE A 71 -4.92 -8.78 1.37
C ILE A 71 -5.59 -10.02 1.94
N ALA A 72 -6.90 -9.99 2.17
CA ALA A 72 -7.59 -11.03 2.95
C ALA A 72 -7.46 -12.44 2.35
N ASP A 73 -7.46 -12.55 1.02
CA ASP A 73 -7.48 -13.82 0.27
C ASP A 73 -6.28 -14.01 -0.67
N GLY A 74 -5.19 -13.22 -0.48
CA GLY A 74 -4.00 -13.30 -1.30
C GLY A 74 -2.92 -12.29 -0.90
N CYS A 75 -1.98 -12.07 -1.80
CA CYS A 75 -0.88 -11.14 -1.62
C CYS A 75 -0.58 -10.36 -2.92
N ALA A 76 0.33 -9.37 -2.82
CA ALA A 76 0.72 -8.55 -3.96
C ALA A 76 1.20 -9.36 -5.17
N SER A 77 1.90 -10.48 -4.97
CA SER A 77 2.37 -11.34 -6.07
C SER A 77 1.20 -11.90 -6.88
N ASP A 78 0.10 -12.29 -6.21
CA ASP A 78 -1.08 -12.83 -6.87
C ASP A 78 -1.79 -11.73 -7.68
N VAL A 79 -1.84 -10.50 -7.14
CA VAL A 79 -2.41 -9.34 -7.85
C VAL A 79 -1.57 -8.98 -9.08
N ILE A 80 -0.23 -8.96 -8.93
CA ILE A 80 0.69 -8.72 -10.05
C ILE A 80 0.46 -9.74 -11.16
N GLU A 81 0.37 -11.03 -10.80
CA GLU A 81 0.15 -12.12 -11.76
C GLU A 81 -1.14 -11.92 -12.56
N ILE A 82 -2.29 -11.71 -11.90
CA ILE A 82 -3.57 -11.58 -12.61
C ILE A 82 -3.63 -10.31 -13.45
N VAL A 83 -3.05 -9.20 -12.97
CA VAL A 83 -3.07 -7.92 -13.71
C VAL A 83 -2.19 -8.01 -14.96
N LEU A 84 -0.98 -8.57 -14.85
CA LEU A 84 -0.06 -8.72 -15.99
C LEU A 84 -0.51 -9.81 -16.96
N ALA A 85 -1.26 -10.82 -16.51
CA ALA A 85 -1.91 -11.77 -17.40
C ALA A 85 -3.01 -11.12 -18.26
N GLY A 86 -3.76 -10.16 -17.68
CA GLY A 86 -4.78 -9.39 -18.38
C GLY A 86 -4.20 -8.31 -19.31
N ASN A 87 -3.19 -7.60 -18.84
CA ASN A 87 -2.48 -6.59 -19.62
C ASN A 87 -0.98 -6.60 -19.28
N PRO A 88 -0.11 -7.21 -20.10
CA PRO A 88 1.34 -7.26 -19.86
C PRO A 88 2.04 -5.91 -19.81
N LEU A 89 1.40 -4.85 -20.33
CA LEU A 89 1.92 -3.48 -20.31
C LEU A 89 1.43 -2.67 -19.10
N CYS A 90 0.60 -3.28 -18.25
CA CYS A 90 0.12 -2.60 -17.04
C CYS A 90 1.29 -2.25 -16.12
N ARG A 91 1.33 -0.99 -15.68
CA ARG A 91 2.27 -0.56 -14.64
C ARG A 91 1.70 -0.90 -13.27
N VAL A 92 2.38 -1.78 -12.54
CA VAL A 92 1.93 -2.23 -11.22
C VAL A 92 2.89 -1.71 -10.16
N ILE A 93 2.37 -1.00 -9.14
CA ILE A 93 3.13 -0.61 -7.97
C ILE A 93 2.59 -1.30 -6.71
N VAL A 94 3.47 -1.59 -5.77
CA VAL A 94 3.09 -2.10 -4.45
C VAL A 94 3.29 -1.01 -3.42
N HIS A 95 2.25 -0.67 -2.64
CA HIS A 95 2.30 0.36 -1.61
C HIS A 95 1.87 -0.22 -0.28
N SER A 96 2.81 -0.46 0.63
CA SER A 96 2.58 -1.23 1.84
C SER A 96 3.41 -0.76 3.03
N ARG A 97 2.88 -0.99 4.24
CA ARG A 97 3.66 -0.85 5.48
C ARG A 97 4.65 -2.00 5.67
N PHE A 98 4.47 -3.10 4.95
CA PHE A 98 5.27 -4.33 5.09
C PHE A 98 6.40 -4.41 4.07
N CYS A 99 6.94 -3.26 3.67
CA CYS A 99 8.02 -3.19 2.69
C CYS A 99 9.38 -3.40 3.38
N ASN A 100 10.07 -4.49 3.00
CA ASN A 100 11.48 -4.69 3.28
C ASN A 100 12.23 -5.00 1.98
N ILE A 101 13.56 -4.88 2.00
CA ILE A 101 14.39 -5.03 0.79
C ILE A 101 14.16 -6.38 0.10
N SER A 102 14.08 -7.47 0.86
CA SER A 102 13.89 -8.81 0.30
C SER A 102 12.53 -8.96 -0.39
N ASN A 103 11.47 -8.44 0.23
CA ASN A 103 10.13 -8.43 -0.35
C ASN A 103 10.08 -7.53 -1.58
N ALA A 104 10.68 -6.34 -1.51
CA ALA A 104 10.71 -5.41 -2.65
C ALA A 104 11.40 -6.05 -3.87
N VAL A 105 12.56 -6.67 -3.68
CA VAL A 105 13.28 -7.37 -4.76
C VAL A 105 12.45 -8.54 -5.33
N ALA A 106 11.76 -9.30 -4.48
CA ALA A 106 10.90 -10.39 -4.93
C ALA A 106 9.72 -9.88 -5.77
N LEU A 107 9.08 -8.79 -5.34
CA LEU A 107 7.93 -8.20 -6.04
C LEU A 107 8.34 -7.55 -7.38
N VAL A 108 9.48 -6.88 -7.45
CA VAL A 108 10.02 -6.37 -8.71
C VAL A 108 10.32 -7.52 -9.68
N LYS A 109 10.89 -8.63 -9.20
CA LYS A 109 11.10 -9.84 -10.04
C LYS A 109 9.78 -10.48 -10.48
N ALA A 110 8.70 -10.34 -9.70
CA ALA A 110 7.37 -10.80 -10.08
C ALA A 110 6.69 -9.87 -11.09
N GLY A 111 7.26 -8.70 -11.39
CA GLY A 111 6.75 -7.76 -12.40
C GLY A 111 6.23 -6.43 -11.84
N ALA A 112 6.35 -6.18 -10.54
CA ALA A 112 6.07 -4.84 -10.03
C ALA A 112 7.05 -3.81 -10.61
N SER A 113 6.53 -2.67 -11.05
CA SER A 113 7.35 -1.56 -11.53
C SER A 113 8.08 -0.86 -10.39
N ASP A 114 7.40 -0.70 -9.25
CA ASP A 114 7.93 -0.07 -8.04
C ASP A 114 7.32 -0.67 -6.77
N VAL A 115 8.04 -0.54 -5.66
CA VAL A 115 7.57 -0.93 -4.33
C VAL A 115 7.83 0.21 -3.35
N LEU A 116 6.76 0.78 -2.81
CA LEU A 116 6.79 1.99 -2.01
C LEU A 116 6.32 1.73 -0.57
N PRO A 117 7.02 2.23 0.45
CA PRO A 117 6.59 2.13 1.82
C PRO A 117 5.44 3.11 2.13
N LYS A 118 4.49 2.71 2.99
CA LYS A 118 3.51 3.61 3.62
C LYS A 118 4.13 4.26 4.87
N PRO A 119 3.83 5.53 5.16
CA PRO A 119 3.04 6.45 4.36
C PRO A 119 3.84 7.06 3.21
N ALA A 120 3.16 7.48 2.14
CA ALA A 120 3.75 8.26 1.07
C ALA A 120 2.80 9.40 0.68
N ASP A 121 3.35 10.49 0.18
CA ASP A 121 2.60 11.63 -0.29
C ASP A 121 1.70 11.24 -1.48
N THR A 122 0.50 11.82 -1.55
CA THR A 122 -0.49 11.46 -2.57
C THR A 122 -0.04 11.85 -3.98
N ASP A 123 0.53 13.04 -4.15
CA ASP A 123 0.98 13.51 -5.47
C ASP A 123 2.19 12.70 -5.95
N PHE A 124 3.09 12.34 -5.02
CA PHE A 124 4.19 11.43 -5.28
C PHE A 124 3.69 10.05 -5.74
N LEU A 125 2.73 9.45 -5.03
CA LEU A 125 2.14 8.15 -5.40
C LEU A 125 1.51 8.19 -6.79
N VAL A 126 0.75 9.23 -7.09
CA VAL A 126 0.12 9.42 -8.40
C VAL A 126 1.17 9.58 -9.50
N ALA A 127 2.22 10.36 -9.27
CA ALA A 127 3.30 10.53 -10.23
C ALA A 127 4.02 9.21 -10.54
N ILE A 128 4.36 8.43 -9.51
CA ILE A 128 4.99 7.12 -9.69
C ILE A 128 4.03 6.15 -10.38
N LEU A 129 2.77 6.07 -9.95
CA LEU A 129 1.77 5.18 -10.53
C LEU A 129 1.58 5.45 -12.03
N LEU A 130 1.46 6.72 -12.41
CA LEU A 130 1.24 7.11 -13.81
C LEU A 130 2.53 7.15 -14.64
N GLY A 131 3.69 6.78 -14.06
CA GLY A 131 4.97 6.76 -14.76
C GLY A 131 5.46 8.16 -15.18
N ARG A 132 5.00 9.21 -14.48
CA ARG A 132 5.49 10.57 -14.72
C ARG A 132 6.87 10.74 -14.11
N SER A 133 7.80 11.31 -14.86
CA SER A 133 9.12 11.65 -14.33
C SER A 133 8.96 12.73 -13.26
N LEU A 134 9.28 12.39 -12.02
CA LEU A 134 9.48 13.40 -10.99
C LEU A 134 10.79 14.11 -11.31
N ALA A 135 10.78 15.43 -11.30
CA ALA A 135 12.02 16.19 -11.38
C ALA A 135 12.93 15.71 -10.23
N THR A 136 14.18 15.43 -10.54
CA THR A 136 15.15 14.77 -9.64
C THR A 136 15.39 15.51 -8.32
N GLU A 137 14.82 16.70 -8.17
CA GLU A 137 14.93 17.55 -6.97
C GLU A 137 14.00 17.11 -5.82
N GLU A 138 12.96 16.29 -6.08
CA GLU A 138 12.01 15.83 -5.04
C GLU A 138 12.35 14.44 -4.46
N ILE A 139 13.37 13.75 -4.96
CA ILE A 139 13.86 12.48 -4.40
C ILE A 139 14.77 12.72 -3.17
N GLY A 140 15.01 13.99 -2.82
CA GLY A 140 15.72 14.39 -1.61
C GLY A 140 14.91 14.05 -0.37
N GLU A 141 15.43 13.14 0.46
CA GLU A 141 14.96 12.82 1.81
C GLU A 141 13.78 11.84 1.99
N ILE A 142 13.76 10.71 1.26
CA ILE A 142 13.05 9.50 1.76
C ILE A 142 13.99 8.66 2.67
N VAL A 143 15.00 9.27 3.23
CA VAL A 143 15.75 8.66 4.34
C VAL A 143 15.04 9.07 5.63
N GLY A 144 13.98 8.34 5.98
CA GLY A 144 13.37 8.46 7.30
C GLY A 144 14.45 8.28 8.37
N ASP A 145 14.32 8.98 9.50
CA ASP A 145 15.21 8.83 10.65
C ASP A 145 15.48 7.32 10.88
N PRO A 146 16.76 6.87 10.86
CA PRO A 146 17.09 5.46 11.05
C PRO A 146 16.50 4.88 12.34
N MET A 147 16.28 5.71 13.35
CA MET A 147 15.61 5.32 14.60
C MET A 147 14.12 5.04 14.37
N GLN A 148 13.43 5.87 13.57
CA GLN A 148 12.03 5.69 13.24
C GLN A 148 11.84 4.42 12.39
N LEU A 149 12.67 4.19 11.38
CA LEU A 149 12.66 2.98 10.56
C LEU A 149 12.82 1.70 11.42
N ARG A 150 13.70 1.75 12.41
CA ARG A 150 13.90 0.65 13.36
C ARG A 150 12.64 0.40 14.21
N VAL A 151 12.01 1.46 14.69
CA VAL A 151 10.77 1.40 15.47
C VAL A 151 9.65 0.80 14.63
N ASP A 152 9.46 1.29 13.42
CA ASP A 152 8.43 0.83 12.49
C ASP A 152 8.60 -0.66 12.15
N TYR A 153 9.85 -1.10 11.91
CA TYR A 153 10.17 -2.51 11.69
C TYR A 153 9.81 -3.38 12.89
N ILE A 154 10.09 -2.92 14.11
CA ILE A 154 9.75 -3.65 15.34
C ILE A 154 8.24 -3.78 15.49
N HIS A 155 7.48 -2.70 15.26
CA HIS A 155 6.02 -2.73 15.28
C HIS A 155 5.44 -3.66 14.23
N GLN A 156 5.97 -3.62 13.03
CA GLN A 156 5.61 -4.49 11.91
C GLN A 156 5.73 -5.98 12.28
N ILE A 157 6.89 -6.38 12.82
CA ILE A 157 7.10 -7.76 13.26
C ILE A 157 6.18 -8.14 14.41
N TYR A 158 5.92 -7.22 15.34
CA TYR A 158 5.01 -7.44 16.46
C TYR A 158 3.58 -7.70 15.98
N ASP A 159 3.07 -6.89 15.06
CA ASP A 159 1.73 -7.05 14.47
C ASP A 159 1.65 -8.33 13.63
N SER A 160 2.67 -8.67 12.82
CA SER A 160 2.74 -9.92 12.05
C SER A 160 2.75 -11.18 12.92
N CYS A 161 3.09 -11.04 14.20
CA CYS A 161 3.04 -12.11 15.20
C CYS A 161 1.74 -12.10 16.02
N ASN A 162 0.66 -11.48 15.53
CA ASN A 162 -0.61 -11.29 16.25
C ASN A 162 -0.38 -10.65 17.64
N ARG A 163 0.51 -9.67 17.72
CA ARG A 163 0.91 -8.96 18.95
C ARG A 163 1.46 -9.85 20.06
N SER A 164 2.01 -11.01 19.71
CA SER A 164 2.68 -11.89 20.65
C SER A 164 4.12 -11.44 20.85
N CYS A 165 4.42 -10.83 22.02
CA CYS A 165 5.78 -10.42 22.37
C CYS A 165 6.79 -11.57 22.32
N THR A 166 6.39 -12.79 22.66
CA THR A 166 7.29 -13.95 22.65
C THR A 166 7.69 -14.34 21.23
N LYS A 167 6.71 -14.44 20.31
CA LYS A 167 6.97 -14.78 18.91
C LYS A 167 7.73 -13.67 18.20
N ALA A 168 7.37 -12.41 18.45
CA ALA A 168 8.04 -11.26 17.87
C ALA A 168 9.50 -11.13 18.35
N ALA A 169 9.77 -11.35 19.62
CA ALA A 169 11.12 -11.33 20.18
C ALA A 169 12.01 -12.42 19.57
N GLN A 170 11.49 -13.64 19.39
CA GLN A 170 12.20 -14.69 18.69
C GLN A 170 12.51 -14.30 17.23
N LYS A 171 11.51 -13.76 16.51
CA LYS A 171 11.67 -13.37 15.09
C LYS A 171 12.64 -12.21 14.91
N LEU A 172 12.70 -11.30 15.89
CA LEU A 172 13.64 -10.15 15.92
C LEU A 172 15.02 -10.51 16.51
N SER A 173 15.23 -11.74 16.96
CA SER A 173 16.44 -12.20 17.64
C SER A 173 16.82 -11.27 18.81
N MET A 174 15.82 -10.85 19.60
CA MET A 174 16.01 -9.97 20.74
C MET A 174 15.34 -10.49 22.00
N ASP A 175 15.79 -9.99 23.17
CA ASP A 175 15.17 -10.33 24.44
C ASP A 175 13.74 -9.78 24.56
N ARG A 176 12.83 -10.57 25.13
CA ARG A 176 11.41 -10.23 25.29
C ARG A 176 11.21 -8.95 26.12
N ARG A 177 12.02 -8.73 27.16
CA ARG A 177 11.92 -7.52 28.00
C ARG A 177 12.36 -6.29 27.23
N THR A 178 13.38 -6.43 26.40
CA THR A 178 13.87 -5.36 25.51
C THR A 178 12.79 -4.97 24.50
N LEU A 179 12.15 -5.95 23.85
CA LEU A 179 11.04 -5.69 22.94
C LEU A 179 9.87 -4.98 23.64
N TYR A 180 9.46 -5.49 24.80
CA TYR A 180 8.37 -4.88 25.58
C TYR A 180 8.65 -3.42 25.95
N ARG A 181 9.89 -3.11 26.39
CA ARG A 181 10.31 -1.73 26.71
C ARG A 181 10.25 -0.82 25.49
N LEU A 182 10.69 -1.31 24.33
CA LEU A 182 10.63 -0.56 23.07
C LEU A 182 9.19 -0.25 22.68
N LEU A 183 8.31 -1.26 22.63
CA LEU A 183 6.90 -1.07 22.32
C LEU A 183 6.18 -0.12 23.26
N LYS A 184 6.46 -0.18 24.57
CA LYS A 184 5.88 0.73 25.57
C LYS A 184 6.35 2.17 25.39
N ARG A 185 7.61 2.37 25.03
CA ARG A 185 8.20 3.69 24.83
C ARG A 185 7.64 4.39 23.60
N THR A 186 7.39 3.65 22.53
CA THR A 186 6.82 4.17 21.28
C THR A 186 5.32 4.47 21.40
N ALA A 187 4.57 3.69 22.18
CA ALA A 187 3.17 3.97 22.48
C ALA A 187 2.96 5.30 23.24
N GLN A 188 3.96 5.74 24.04
CA GLN A 188 3.89 7.00 24.79
C GLN A 188 4.22 8.23 23.93
N VAL A 189 5.02 8.08 22.88
CA VAL A 189 5.38 9.19 21.98
C VAL A 189 4.21 9.55 21.05
N GLY A 190 3.34 8.59 20.70
CA GLY A 190 2.13 8.85 19.90
C GLY A 190 0.97 9.50 20.66
N ALA A 191 1.04 9.57 22.00
CA ALA A 191 -0.02 10.14 22.84
C ALA A 191 0.28 11.56 23.36
N GLY A 192 1.41 12.15 22.99
CA GLY A 192 1.89 13.41 23.55
C GLY A 192 2.10 14.52 22.51
N SER A 193 1.00 15.05 21.96
CA SER A 193 1.01 16.43 21.45
C SER A 193 -0.01 17.23 22.26
N PRO A 194 0.41 17.98 23.28
CA PRO A 194 -0.47 18.99 23.86
C PRO A 194 -0.55 20.18 22.90
N SER A 195 -1.76 20.46 22.46
CA SER A 195 -2.17 21.75 21.95
C SER A 195 -1.73 22.86 22.93
N GLY A 196 -0.65 23.54 22.61
CA GLY A 196 -0.24 24.78 23.29
C GLY A 196 -0.93 25.97 22.66
N THR A 197 -2.13 26.30 23.14
CA THR A 197 -2.70 27.65 23.09
C THR A 197 -1.95 28.53 24.07
N GLY A 198 -1.60 29.74 23.63
CA GLY A 198 -1.37 30.79 24.62
C GLY A 198 -0.32 31.84 24.26
N PHE A 199 -0.86 33.02 23.97
CA PHE A 199 -0.38 34.41 23.96
C PHE A 199 0.28 34.88 22.68
#